data_53dc391734baec108ea40bea33aab146
#
_entry.id   53dc391734baec108ea40bea33aab146
#
_cell.length_a   1.000
_cell.length_b   1.000
_cell.length_c   1.000
_cell.angle_alpha   90.00
_cell.angle_beta   90.00
_cell.angle_gamma   90.00
#
_symmetry.space_group_name_H-M   'P 1'
#
loop_
_entity.id
_entity.type
_entity.pdbx_description
1 polymer ?
#
loop_
_entity_poly.entity_id
_entity_poly.type
_entity_poly.pdbx_seq_one_letter_code
_entity_poly.pdbx_strand_id
1 'polypeptide(L)'
;TSNARSMYQQYVSADGSDPAKGYNGLSLCDMDDGSYASALENISKGLEDASTEEMQDLLFNEIVVYEKKLDFSTALSKMQEYIKMFPDDENAAKELTFLQSRNGELSNDTASDTTENTDAEAASDAGDAADTSDEAGEEEY
;
A
#
# COMPACT_ATOMS: atom_id res chain seq x y z
N THR A 1 7.81 11.95 17.69
CA THR A 1 8.13 11.98 16.25
C THR A 1 8.60 13.34 15.75
N SER A 2 8.01 14.46 16.21
CA SER A 2 8.42 15.80 15.74
C SER A 2 9.88 16.12 16.06
N ASN A 3 10.38 15.71 17.23
CA ASN A 3 11.79 15.89 17.60
C ASN A 3 12.71 15.04 16.71
N ALA A 4 12.33 13.80 16.45
CA ALA A 4 13.08 12.91 15.56
C ALA A 4 13.15 13.48 14.15
N ARG A 5 12.03 13.97 13.63
CA ARG A 5 11.96 14.61 12.31
C ARG A 5 12.91 15.80 12.22
N SER A 6 12.89 16.67 13.22
CA SER A 6 13.77 17.85 13.28
C SER A 6 15.25 17.44 13.26
N MET A 7 15.59 16.42 14.01
CA MET A 7 16.97 15.90 14.07
C MET A 7 17.41 15.34 12.71
N TYR A 8 16.56 14.57 12.04
CA TYR A 8 16.89 14.03 10.72
C TYR A 8 17.01 15.13 9.65
N GLN A 9 16.16 16.15 9.72
CA GLN A 9 16.26 17.31 8.81
C GLN A 9 17.58 18.05 8.97
N GLN A 10 18.02 18.25 10.21
CA GLN A 10 19.31 18.86 10.51
C GLN A 10 20.46 17.97 10.04
N TYR A 11 20.33 16.66 10.24
CA TYR A 11 21.33 15.69 9.83
C TYR A 11 21.55 15.71 8.31
N VAL A 12 20.48 15.71 7.53
CA VAL A 12 20.55 15.75 6.07
C VAL A 12 21.24 17.02 5.57
N SER A 13 21.03 18.14 6.28
CA SER A 13 21.57 19.46 5.88
C SER A 13 23.01 19.67 6.31
N ALA A 14 23.56 18.83 7.21
CA ALA A 14 24.89 19.01 7.76
C ALA A 14 25.99 18.58 6.79
N ASP A 15 27.04 19.39 6.70
CA ASP A 15 28.20 19.06 5.88
C ASP A 15 28.89 17.78 6.39
N GLY A 16 29.25 16.89 5.49
CA GLY A 16 29.92 15.63 5.83
C GLY A 16 29.02 14.57 6.44
N SER A 17 27.69 14.79 6.45
CA SER A 17 26.72 13.81 6.89
C SER A 17 26.51 12.73 5.82
N ASP A 18 25.79 11.69 6.21
CA ASP A 18 25.32 10.65 5.32
C ASP A 18 23.84 10.93 5.00
N PRO A 19 23.53 11.55 3.85
CA PRO A 19 22.16 11.94 3.54
C PRO A 19 21.18 10.75 3.49
N ALA A 20 21.64 9.60 3.03
CA ALA A 20 20.80 8.41 2.93
C ALA A 20 20.22 8.00 4.28
N LYS A 21 21.03 8.02 5.34
CA LYS A 21 20.56 7.73 6.70
C LYS A 21 19.52 8.72 7.18
N GLY A 22 19.74 10.01 6.90
CA GLY A 22 18.80 11.07 7.26
C GLY A 22 17.46 10.91 6.56
N TYR A 23 17.49 10.66 5.26
CA TYR A 23 16.27 10.44 4.48
C TYR A 23 15.54 9.15 4.90
N ASN A 24 16.28 8.11 5.25
CA ASN A 24 15.66 6.90 5.78
C ASN A 24 14.91 7.21 7.09
N GLY A 25 15.53 7.96 8.00
CA GLY A 25 14.87 8.39 9.23
C GLY A 25 13.63 9.23 8.99
N LEU A 26 13.68 10.17 8.03
CA LEU A 26 12.53 10.98 7.65
C LEU A 26 11.40 10.12 7.09
N SER A 27 11.73 9.13 6.26
CA SER A 27 10.72 8.24 5.70
C SER A 27 10.01 7.44 6.80
N LEU A 28 10.73 6.99 7.81
CA LEU A 28 10.13 6.30 8.95
C LEU A 28 9.18 7.19 9.75
N CYS A 29 9.55 8.46 9.96
CA CYS A 29 8.66 9.44 10.59
C CYS A 29 7.39 9.65 9.76
N ASP A 30 7.55 9.74 8.44
CA ASP A 30 6.41 9.91 7.53
C ASP A 30 5.49 8.70 7.55
N MET A 31 6.04 7.49 7.62
CA MET A 31 5.22 6.27 7.74
C MET A 31 4.41 6.26 9.05
N ASP A 32 5.02 6.67 10.16
CA ASP A 32 4.33 6.74 11.45
C ASP A 32 3.18 7.75 11.43
N ASP A 33 3.37 8.84 10.70
CA ASP A 33 2.36 9.89 10.55
C ASP A 33 1.30 9.55 9.47
N GLY A 34 1.47 8.47 8.73
CA GLY A 34 0.58 8.11 7.64
C GLY A 34 0.79 8.94 6.37
N SER A 35 1.91 9.67 6.29
CA SER A 35 2.25 10.52 5.14
C SER A 35 3.04 9.71 4.10
N TYR A 36 2.37 8.74 3.48
CA TYR A 36 3.04 7.76 2.62
C TYR A 36 3.67 8.35 1.37
N ALA A 37 3.05 9.37 0.77
CA ALA A 37 3.65 10.06 -0.39
C ALA A 37 4.97 10.72 -0.02
N SER A 38 5.04 11.39 1.13
CA SER A 38 6.28 11.99 1.64
C SER A 38 7.34 10.93 1.96
N ALA A 39 6.91 9.80 2.53
CA ALA A 39 7.82 8.69 2.82
C ALA A 39 8.49 8.17 1.54
N LEU A 40 7.73 7.96 0.48
CA LEU A 40 8.26 7.52 -0.81
C LEU A 40 9.21 8.55 -1.42
N GLU A 41 8.91 9.83 -1.28
CA GLU A 41 9.77 10.91 -1.75
C GLU A 41 11.12 10.92 -1.02
N ASN A 42 11.09 10.79 0.31
CA ASN A 42 12.32 10.73 1.12
C ASN A 42 13.15 9.48 0.82
N ILE A 43 12.49 8.35 0.57
CA ILE A 43 13.17 7.12 0.15
C ILE A 43 13.87 7.32 -1.19
N SER A 44 13.21 7.94 -2.17
CA SER A 44 13.81 8.27 -3.46
C SER A 44 15.06 9.13 -3.32
N LYS A 45 14.98 10.16 -2.48
CA LYS A 45 16.12 11.04 -2.22
C LYS A 45 17.28 10.30 -1.57
N GLY A 46 16.98 9.42 -0.62
CA GLY A 46 17.98 8.63 0.06
C GLY A 46 18.69 7.66 -0.87
N LEU A 47 17.98 7.12 -1.86
CA LEU A 47 18.56 6.15 -2.81
C LEU A 47 19.57 6.77 -3.77
N GLU A 48 19.57 8.08 -3.95
CA GLU A 48 20.49 8.76 -4.88
C GLU A 48 21.95 8.56 -4.50
N ASP A 49 22.27 8.58 -3.21
CA ASP A 49 23.65 8.48 -2.71
C ASP A 49 23.84 7.33 -1.70
N ALA A 50 22.96 6.34 -1.71
CA ALA A 50 22.99 5.27 -0.74
C ALA A 50 24.12 4.27 -0.98
N SER A 51 24.78 3.82 0.09
CA SER A 51 25.63 2.64 0.07
C SER A 51 24.77 1.39 -0.14
N THR A 52 25.38 0.23 -0.39
CA THR A 52 24.63 -1.02 -0.58
C THR A 52 23.77 -1.37 0.63
N GLU A 53 24.30 -1.19 1.83
CA GLU A 53 23.52 -1.46 3.08
C GLU A 53 22.36 -0.50 3.23
N GLU A 54 22.57 0.77 2.97
CA GLU A 54 21.54 1.80 3.05
C GLU A 54 20.47 1.60 1.97
N MET A 55 20.88 1.20 0.78
CA MET A 55 19.97 0.85 -0.30
C MET A 55 19.06 -0.29 0.10
N GLN A 56 19.60 -1.31 0.75
CA GLN A 56 18.83 -2.45 1.23
C GLN A 56 17.73 -1.98 2.20
N ASP A 57 18.08 -1.16 3.18
CA ASP A 57 17.12 -0.62 4.15
C ASP A 57 16.05 0.25 3.49
N LEU A 58 16.46 1.14 2.59
CA LEU A 58 15.55 2.06 1.91
C LEU A 58 14.56 1.31 1.00
N LEU A 59 15.04 0.33 0.24
CA LEU A 59 14.19 -0.47 -0.64
C LEU A 59 13.21 -1.33 0.16
N PHE A 60 13.64 -1.88 1.28
CA PHE A 60 12.74 -2.63 2.15
C PHE A 60 11.66 -1.72 2.74
N ASN A 61 12.03 -0.53 3.18
CA ASN A 61 11.08 0.45 3.70
C ASN A 61 10.08 0.92 2.63
N GLU A 62 10.53 1.03 1.37
CA GLU A 62 9.63 1.34 0.26
C GLU A 62 8.52 0.30 0.15
N ILE A 63 8.88 -0.99 0.24
CA ILE A 63 7.92 -2.09 0.22
C ILE A 63 6.93 -1.96 1.38
N VAL A 64 7.41 -1.67 2.58
CA VAL A 64 6.57 -1.48 3.78
C VAL A 64 5.59 -0.33 3.58
N VAL A 65 6.00 0.76 2.94
CA VAL A 65 5.09 1.88 2.63
C VAL A 65 3.92 1.40 1.77
N TYR A 66 4.17 0.62 0.72
CA TYR A 66 3.10 0.09 -0.12
C TYR A 66 2.19 -0.88 0.62
N GLU A 67 2.74 -1.69 1.53
CA GLU A 67 1.92 -2.54 2.40
C GLU A 67 0.99 -1.71 3.28
N LYS A 68 1.50 -0.65 3.89
CA LYS A 68 0.69 0.25 4.74
C LYS A 68 -0.39 0.97 3.95
N LYS A 69 -0.14 1.25 2.68
CA LYS A 69 -1.13 1.80 1.76
C LYS A 69 -2.15 0.75 1.31
N LEU A 70 -1.97 -0.50 1.68
CA LEU A 70 -2.77 -1.64 1.24
C LEU A 70 -2.64 -1.92 -0.27
N ASP A 71 -1.56 -1.45 -0.87
CA ASP A 71 -1.22 -1.71 -2.27
C ASP A 71 -0.32 -2.94 -2.36
N PHE A 72 -0.90 -4.10 -2.12
CA PHE A 72 -0.16 -5.35 -2.05
C PHE A 72 0.38 -5.80 -3.40
N SER A 73 -0.25 -5.40 -4.49
CA SER A 73 0.21 -5.69 -5.84
C SER A 73 1.56 -5.03 -6.12
N THR A 74 1.68 -3.74 -5.81
CA THR A 74 2.94 -3.00 -5.99
C THR A 74 4.00 -3.49 -5.01
N ALA A 75 3.63 -3.73 -3.75
CA ALA A 75 4.53 -4.26 -2.75
C ALA A 75 5.12 -5.62 -3.18
N LEU A 76 4.28 -6.50 -3.73
CA LEU A 76 4.71 -7.80 -4.23
C LEU A 76 5.73 -7.67 -5.37
N SER A 77 5.44 -6.80 -6.34
CA SER A 77 6.33 -6.56 -7.48
C SER A 77 7.69 -6.06 -7.02
N LYS A 78 7.71 -5.10 -6.10
CA LYS A 78 8.95 -4.54 -5.55
C LYS A 78 9.71 -5.55 -4.70
N MET A 79 9.02 -6.41 -3.96
CA MET A 79 9.66 -7.47 -3.19
C MET A 79 10.34 -8.50 -4.11
N GLN A 80 9.73 -8.82 -5.22
CA GLN A 80 10.34 -9.71 -6.21
C GLN A 80 11.64 -9.13 -6.76
N GLU A 81 11.68 -7.83 -7.03
CA GLU A 81 12.90 -7.13 -7.47
C GLU A 81 13.94 -7.08 -6.34
N TYR A 82 13.50 -6.80 -5.11
CA TYR A 82 14.37 -6.75 -3.94
C TYR A 82 15.12 -8.08 -3.74
N ILE A 83 14.43 -9.21 -3.83
CA ILE A 83 15.02 -10.52 -3.62
C ILE A 83 16.06 -10.85 -4.70
N LYS A 84 15.88 -10.37 -5.91
CA LYS A 84 16.89 -10.54 -6.98
C LYS A 84 18.19 -9.81 -6.64
N MET A 85 18.10 -8.68 -5.95
CA MET A 85 19.26 -7.89 -5.51
C MET A 85 19.87 -8.43 -4.22
N PHE A 86 19.05 -8.93 -3.31
CA PHE A 86 19.45 -9.39 -1.98
C PHE A 86 18.92 -10.81 -1.71
N PRO A 87 19.44 -11.82 -2.42
CA PRO A 87 18.89 -13.18 -2.36
C PRO A 87 19.09 -13.89 -1.02
N ASP A 88 20.01 -13.40 -0.19
CA ASP A 88 20.33 -14.01 1.11
C ASP A 88 19.47 -13.47 2.24
N ASP A 89 18.60 -12.52 1.98
CA ASP A 89 17.72 -11.94 3.00
C ASP A 89 16.54 -12.89 3.28
N GLU A 90 16.65 -13.65 4.35
CA GLU A 90 15.63 -14.63 4.76
C GLU A 90 14.29 -13.97 5.15
N ASN A 91 14.34 -12.78 5.74
CA ASN A 91 13.14 -12.03 6.10
C ASN A 91 12.35 -11.61 4.87
N ALA A 92 13.05 -11.23 3.81
CA ALA A 92 12.42 -10.89 2.53
C ALA A 92 11.70 -12.07 1.90
N ALA A 93 12.26 -13.26 2.00
CA ALA A 93 11.63 -14.48 1.49
C ALA A 93 10.32 -14.78 2.19
N LYS A 94 10.27 -14.59 3.52
CA LYS A 94 9.04 -14.75 4.30
C LYS A 94 8.00 -13.69 3.93
N GLU A 95 8.43 -12.47 3.77
CA GLU A 95 7.58 -11.35 3.39
C GLU A 95 6.99 -11.55 1.99
N LEU A 96 7.77 -12.09 1.07
CA LEU A 96 7.29 -12.43 -0.27
C LEU A 96 6.12 -13.40 -0.21
N THR A 97 6.22 -14.44 0.60
CA THR A 97 5.15 -15.43 0.78
C THR A 97 3.88 -14.77 1.32
N PHE A 98 4.04 -13.90 2.32
CA PHE A 98 2.92 -13.14 2.88
C PHE A 98 2.23 -12.26 1.82
N LEU A 99 3.01 -11.52 1.03
CA LEU A 99 2.47 -10.64 0.00
C LEU A 99 1.76 -11.41 -1.12
N GLN A 100 2.27 -12.55 -1.50
CA GLN A 100 1.62 -13.42 -2.48
C GLN A 100 0.25 -13.88 -2.00
N SER A 101 0.16 -14.26 -0.73
CA SER A 101 -1.09 -14.67 -0.10
C SER A 101 -2.11 -13.53 -0.06
N ARG A 102 -1.68 -12.36 0.41
CA ARG A 102 -2.57 -11.18 0.51
C ARG A 102 -3.08 -10.73 -0.85
N ASN A 103 -2.21 -10.72 -1.84
CA ASN A 103 -2.59 -10.32 -3.20
C ASN A 103 -3.62 -11.30 -3.80
N GLY A 104 -3.46 -12.59 -3.54
CA GLY A 104 -4.40 -13.61 -3.99
C GLY A 104 -5.76 -13.50 -3.31
N GLU A 105 -5.78 -13.26 -2.02
CA GLU A 105 -7.02 -13.10 -1.26
C GLU A 105 -7.86 -11.91 -1.75
N LEU A 106 -7.23 -10.78 -1.97
CA LEU A 106 -7.91 -9.58 -2.46
C LEU A 106 -8.53 -9.78 -3.84
N SER A 107 -7.86 -10.52 -4.70
CA SER A 107 -8.39 -10.82 -6.03
C SER A 107 -9.66 -11.67 -5.97
N ASN A 108 -9.69 -12.61 -5.06
CA ASN A 108 -10.85 -13.49 -4.86
C ASN A 108 -12.04 -12.74 -4.26
N ASP A 109 -11.79 -11.91 -3.27
CA ASP A 109 -12.85 -11.14 -2.61
C ASP A 109 -13.55 -10.19 -3.58
N THR A 110 -12.80 -9.53 -4.42
CA THR A 110 -13.35 -8.59 -5.41
C THR A 110 -14.27 -9.31 -6.40
N ALA A 111 -13.88 -10.48 -6.86
CA ALA A 111 -14.68 -11.26 -7.80
C ALA A 111 -15.99 -11.74 -7.17
N SER A 112 -15.94 -12.18 -5.93
CA SER A 112 -17.12 -12.64 -5.20
C SER A 112 -18.14 -11.54 -4.97
N ASP A 113 -17.67 -10.40 -4.57
CA ASP A 113 -18.51 -9.23 -4.27
C ASP A 113 -19.26 -8.73 -5.51
N THR A 114 -18.61 -8.71 -6.64
CA THR A 114 -19.22 -8.25 -7.89
C THR A 114 -20.39 -9.12 -8.31
N THR A 115 -20.27 -10.44 -8.11
CA THR A 115 -21.31 -11.38 -8.50
C THR A 115 -22.57 -11.22 -7.63
N GLU A 116 -22.38 -11.06 -6.35
CA GLU A 116 -23.49 -10.89 -5.41
C GLU A 116 -24.30 -9.62 -5.68
N ASN A 117 -23.62 -8.54 -5.97
CA ASN A 117 -24.28 -7.26 -6.24
C ASN A 117 -25.15 -7.32 -7.50
N THR A 118 -24.69 -8.00 -8.52
CA THR A 118 -25.44 -8.11 -9.76
C THR A 118 -26.76 -8.88 -9.58
N ASP A 119 -26.69 -9.96 -8.84
CA ASP A 119 -27.88 -10.78 -8.59
C ASP A 119 -28.90 -10.04 -7.72
N ALA A 120 -28.44 -9.31 -6.73
CA ALA A 120 -29.30 -8.54 -5.85
C ALA A 120 -30.05 -7.44 -6.58
N GLU A 121 -29.39 -6.77 -7.48
CA GLU A 121 -30.01 -5.69 -8.26
C GLU A 121 -31.09 -6.23 -9.19
N ALA A 122 -30.86 -7.33 -9.84
CA ALA A 122 -31.82 -7.93 -10.74
C ALA A 122 -33.08 -8.37 -10.03
N ALA A 123 -32.95 -8.96 -8.87
CA ALA A 123 -34.09 -9.42 -8.06
C ALA A 123 -34.92 -8.25 -7.55
N SER A 124 -34.27 -7.21 -7.12
CA SER A 124 -34.90 -5.99 -6.61
C SER A 124 -35.75 -5.30 -7.67
N ASP A 125 -35.22 -5.21 -8.86
CA ASP A 125 -35.89 -4.54 -9.96
C ASP A 125 -37.16 -5.27 -10.40
N ALA A 126 -37.13 -6.57 -10.44
CA ALA A 126 -38.28 -7.36 -10.83
C ALA A 126 -39.44 -7.24 -9.80
N GLY A 127 -39.10 -7.21 -8.54
CA GLY A 127 -40.11 -7.08 -7.49
C GLY A 127 -40.81 -5.73 -7.48
N ASP A 128 -40.06 -4.73 -7.76
CA ASP A 128 -40.58 -3.36 -7.75
C ASP A 128 -41.56 -3.12 -8.92
N ALA A 129 -41.27 -3.67 -10.06
CA ALA A 129 -42.14 -3.53 -11.22
C ALA A 129 -43.52 -4.18 -11.00
N ALA A 130 -43.54 -5.29 -10.32
CA ALA A 130 -44.80 -5.98 -10.03
C ALA A 130 -45.67 -5.20 -9.04
N ASP A 131 -45.04 -4.62 -8.07
CA ASP A 131 -45.72 -3.84 -7.04
C ASP A 131 -46.37 -2.58 -7.62
N THR A 132 -45.73 -1.95 -8.54
CA THR A 132 -46.23 -0.75 -9.19
C THR A 132 -47.52 -1.02 -9.97
N SER A 133 -47.64 -2.17 -10.54
CA SER A 133 -48.83 -2.54 -11.32
C SER A 133 -50.05 -2.68 -10.43
N ASP A 134 -49.87 -3.19 -9.26
CA ASP A 134 -50.97 -3.42 -8.33
C ASP A 134 -51.52 -2.11 -7.80
N GLU A 135 -50.70 -1.16 -7.57
CA GLU A 135 -51.11 0.13 -7.07
C GLU A 135 -51.94 0.89 -8.08
N ALA A 136 -51.65 0.76 -9.32
CA ALA A 136 -52.40 1.41 -10.37
C ALA A 136 -53.85 0.96 -10.41
N GLY A 137 -54.11 -0.24 -10.00
CA GLY A 137 -55.45 -0.77 -9.95
C GLY A 137 -56.33 -0.22 -8.84
N GLU A 138 -55.73 0.29 -7.81
CA GLU A 138 -56.46 0.80 -6.66
C GLU A 138 -57.06 2.21 -6.86
N GLU A 139 -56.53 2.92 -7.79
CA GLU A 139 -56.94 4.30 -7.99
C GLU A 139 -58.24 4.49 -8.76
N GLU A 140 -58.78 3.44 -9.26
CA GLU A 140 -60.02 3.54 -9.99
C GLU A 140 -61.24 3.67 -9.15
N TYR A 141 -61.10 3.66 -7.87
CA TYR A 141 -62.16 3.92 -6.93
C TYR A 141 -62.10 5.33 -6.41
#